data_2268506f45cabfc6b6ddca35dee5e950
#
_entry.id   2268506f45cabfc6b6ddca35dee5e950
#
_cell.length_a   1.000
_cell.length_b   1.000
_cell.length_c   1.000
_cell.angle_alpha   90.00
_cell.angle_beta   90.00
_cell.angle_gamma   90.00
#
_symmetry.space_group_name_H-M   'P 1'
#
loop_
_entity.id
_entity.type
_entity.pdbx_description
1 polymer ?
#
loop_
_entity_poly.entity_id
_entity_poly.type
_entity_poly.pdbx_seq_one_letter_code
_entity_poly.pdbx_strand_id
1 'polypeptide(L)'
;MKTILIVEDNEKNMKLARDILRAKGYATLEAVNGLDGVKLAHEHVPDLVLMDIQLPDINGIEAFERIRAHAPTAKVPVVAFTASVTANDRSRIGDAGFDAFLGKPIQLKEFLETVRRLAGEPGA
;
A
#
# COMPACT_ATOMS: atom_id res chain seq x y z
N MET A 1 -5.77 17.21 2.68
CA MET A 1 -5.01 16.19 3.42
C MET A 1 -4.81 14.97 2.53
N LYS A 2 -3.62 14.44 2.50
CA LYS A 2 -3.32 13.24 1.71
C LYS A 2 -3.82 12.00 2.43
N THR A 3 -4.40 11.08 1.67
CA THR A 3 -5.00 9.85 2.20
C THR A 3 -4.23 8.63 1.72
N ILE A 4 -3.87 7.76 2.65
CA ILE A 4 -3.14 6.52 2.38
C ILE A 4 -4.06 5.34 2.70
N LEU A 5 -4.25 4.45 1.73
CA LEU A 5 -4.97 3.20 1.96
C LEU A 5 -3.96 2.13 2.36
N ILE A 6 -4.18 1.49 3.49
CA ILE A 6 -3.33 0.40 3.99
C ILE A 6 -4.11 -0.90 3.84
N VAL A 7 -3.59 -1.83 3.05
CA VAL A 7 -4.18 -3.16 2.87
C VAL A 7 -3.26 -4.18 3.53
N GLU A 8 -3.66 -4.65 4.70
CA GLU A 8 -2.83 -5.47 5.58
C GLU A 8 -3.70 -6.31 6.49
N ASP A 9 -3.51 -7.62 6.52
CA ASP A 9 -4.30 -8.52 7.37
C ASP A 9 -3.73 -8.69 8.78
N ASN A 10 -2.46 -8.38 9.00
CA ASN A 10 -1.84 -8.47 10.32
C ASN A 10 -2.13 -7.21 11.12
N GLU A 11 -2.80 -7.39 12.25
CA GLU A 11 -3.26 -6.28 13.09
C GLU A 11 -2.11 -5.40 13.62
N LYS A 12 -1.00 -6.01 13.99
CA LYS A 12 0.17 -5.28 14.51
C LYS A 12 0.81 -4.43 13.43
N ASN A 13 0.94 -4.98 12.23
CA ASN A 13 1.52 -4.26 11.10
C ASN A 13 0.60 -3.12 10.66
N MET A 14 -0.72 -3.37 10.64
CA MET A 14 -1.71 -2.35 10.34
C MET A 14 -1.61 -1.18 11.32
N LYS A 15 -1.60 -1.51 12.62
CA LYS A 15 -1.53 -0.49 13.66
C LYS A 15 -0.25 0.34 13.55
N LEU A 16 0.88 -0.31 13.33
CA LEU A 16 2.17 0.38 13.22
C LEU A 16 2.18 1.35 12.04
N ALA A 17 1.78 0.88 10.85
CA ALA A 17 1.73 1.72 9.66
C ALA A 17 0.77 2.90 9.85
N ARG A 18 -0.43 2.63 10.36
CA ARG A 18 -1.43 3.66 10.62
C ARG A 18 -0.93 4.71 11.58
N ASP A 19 -0.37 4.29 12.72
CA ASP A 19 0.08 5.22 13.75
C ASP A 19 1.22 6.11 13.24
N ILE A 20 2.16 5.55 12.49
CA ILE A 20 3.25 6.33 11.89
C ILE A 20 2.68 7.37 10.93
N LEU A 21 1.79 6.97 10.05
CA LEU A 21 1.23 7.87 9.04
C LEU A 21 0.39 8.97 9.65
N ARG A 22 -0.46 8.64 10.61
CA ARG A 22 -1.29 9.64 11.29
C ARG A 22 -0.46 10.63 12.08
N ALA A 23 0.61 10.15 12.71
CA ALA A 23 1.54 11.03 13.46
C ALA A 23 2.19 12.05 12.54
N LYS A 24 2.32 11.76 11.26
CA LYS A 24 2.90 12.67 10.27
C LYS A 24 1.87 13.51 9.53
N GLY A 25 0.59 13.36 9.86
CA GLY A 25 -0.48 14.18 9.30
C GLY A 25 -1.21 13.60 8.10
N TYR A 26 -0.98 12.34 7.77
CA TYR A 26 -1.74 11.66 6.70
C TYR A 26 -3.06 11.13 7.25
N ALA A 27 -4.09 11.15 6.43
CA ALA A 27 -5.31 10.41 6.71
C ALA A 27 -5.12 8.96 6.26
N THR A 28 -5.76 8.01 6.93
CA THR A 28 -5.60 6.60 6.60
C THR A 28 -6.94 5.93 6.39
N LEU A 29 -6.96 4.99 5.43
CA LEU A 29 -8.04 4.03 5.24
C LEU A 29 -7.45 2.65 5.48
N GLU A 30 -8.23 1.72 6.00
CA GLU A 30 -7.75 0.39 6.37
C GLU A 30 -8.59 -0.70 5.72
N ALA A 31 -7.92 -1.68 5.13
CA ALA A 31 -8.55 -2.89 4.62
C ALA A 31 -7.74 -4.09 5.10
N VAL A 32 -8.41 -5.16 5.52
CA VAL A 32 -7.75 -6.35 6.07
C VAL A 32 -7.66 -7.49 5.05
N ASN A 33 -8.15 -7.29 3.86
CA ASN A 33 -8.05 -8.26 2.77
C ASN A 33 -7.98 -7.53 1.42
N GLY A 34 -7.67 -8.28 0.36
CA GLY A 34 -7.46 -7.70 -0.96
C GLY A 34 -8.74 -7.16 -1.60
N LEU A 35 -9.85 -7.87 -1.46
CA LEU A 35 -11.11 -7.43 -2.08
C LEU A 35 -11.61 -6.12 -1.46
N ASP A 36 -11.55 -5.99 -0.14
CA ASP A 36 -11.91 -4.75 0.54
C ASP A 36 -10.94 -3.63 0.16
N GLY A 37 -9.66 -3.95 0.00
CA GLY A 37 -8.66 -2.99 -0.44
C GLY A 37 -8.99 -2.41 -1.82
N VAL A 38 -9.34 -3.27 -2.76
CA VAL A 38 -9.75 -2.85 -4.11
C VAL A 38 -11.00 -1.98 -4.04
N LYS A 39 -11.99 -2.39 -3.25
CA LYS A 39 -13.24 -1.66 -3.07
C LYS A 39 -12.99 -0.25 -2.53
N LEU A 40 -12.21 -0.14 -1.46
CA LEU A 40 -11.89 1.16 -0.86
C LEU A 40 -11.09 2.05 -1.81
N ALA A 41 -10.16 1.45 -2.57
CA ALA A 41 -9.41 2.20 -3.56
C ALA A 41 -10.33 2.78 -4.63
N HIS A 42 -11.27 1.99 -5.12
CA HIS A 42 -12.24 2.43 -6.14
C HIS A 42 -13.16 3.53 -5.61
N GLU A 43 -13.61 3.41 -4.36
CA GLU A 43 -14.54 4.36 -3.76
C GLU A 43 -13.88 5.70 -3.40
N HIS A 44 -12.66 5.67 -2.89
CA HIS A 44 -12.02 6.85 -2.30
C HIS A 44 -10.90 7.45 -3.12
N VAL A 45 -10.35 6.72 -4.08
CA VAL A 45 -9.22 7.15 -4.90
C VAL A 45 -8.11 7.77 -4.03
N PRO A 46 -7.45 6.96 -3.20
CA PRO A 46 -6.44 7.49 -2.28
C PRO A 46 -5.22 8.05 -3.00
N ASP A 47 -4.38 8.76 -2.28
CA ASP A 47 -3.14 9.32 -2.82
C ASP A 47 -2.03 8.28 -2.92
N LEU A 48 -2.14 7.21 -2.15
CA LEU A 48 -1.17 6.10 -2.15
C LEU A 48 -1.83 4.85 -1.57
N VAL A 49 -1.45 3.69 -2.07
CA VAL A 49 -1.87 2.40 -1.50
C VAL A 49 -0.64 1.64 -1.02
N LEU A 50 -0.67 1.20 0.23
CA LEU A 50 0.31 0.25 0.77
C LEU A 50 -0.34 -1.12 0.71
N MET A 51 0.20 -2.00 -0.14
CA MET A 51 -0.43 -3.28 -0.46
C MET A 51 0.43 -4.45 0.02
N ASP A 52 -0.06 -5.19 1.00
CA ASP A 52 0.55 -6.46 1.39
C ASP A 52 0.40 -7.45 0.24
N ILE A 53 1.42 -8.23 -0.01
CA ILE A 53 1.39 -9.24 -1.06
C ILE A 53 0.69 -10.51 -0.59
N GLN A 54 0.85 -10.87 0.68
CA GLN A 54 0.25 -12.07 1.26
C GLN A 54 -1.04 -11.73 1.99
N LEU A 55 -2.16 -11.77 1.26
CA LEU A 55 -3.47 -11.47 1.79
C LEU A 55 -4.33 -12.75 1.86
N PRO A 56 -5.36 -12.79 2.72
CA PRO A 56 -6.12 -14.03 2.95
C PRO A 56 -7.07 -14.44 1.82
N ASP A 57 -7.48 -13.51 0.97
CA ASP A 57 -8.45 -13.78 -0.11
C ASP A 57 -7.78 -13.81 -1.49
N ILE A 58 -7.38 -12.67 -2.02
CA ILE A 58 -6.60 -12.58 -3.25
C ILE A 58 -5.21 -12.07 -2.89
N ASN A 59 -4.18 -12.42 -3.67
CA ASN A 59 -2.85 -11.90 -3.37
C ASN A 59 -2.75 -10.43 -3.77
N GLY A 60 -1.74 -9.74 -3.23
CA GLY A 60 -1.56 -8.31 -3.45
C GLY A 60 -1.30 -7.94 -4.91
N ILE A 61 -0.72 -8.85 -5.70
CA ILE A 61 -0.47 -8.62 -7.11
C ILE A 61 -1.78 -8.53 -7.86
N GLU A 62 -2.72 -9.46 -7.60
CA GLU A 62 -4.04 -9.44 -8.21
C GLU A 62 -4.82 -8.20 -7.79
N ALA A 63 -4.77 -7.84 -6.51
CA ALA A 63 -5.41 -6.62 -6.01
C ALA A 63 -4.86 -5.39 -6.73
N PHE A 64 -3.54 -5.32 -6.88
CA PHE A 64 -2.87 -4.25 -7.61
C PHE A 64 -3.37 -4.15 -9.06
N GLU A 65 -3.46 -5.29 -9.75
CA GLU A 65 -3.94 -5.33 -11.13
C GLU A 65 -5.36 -4.79 -11.25
N ARG A 66 -6.23 -5.13 -10.31
CA ARG A 66 -7.61 -4.63 -10.28
C ARG A 66 -7.67 -3.12 -10.06
N ILE A 67 -6.79 -2.58 -9.23
CA ILE A 67 -6.70 -1.14 -9.00
C ILE A 67 -6.23 -0.44 -10.27
N ARG A 68 -5.23 -0.98 -10.94
CA ARG A 68 -4.70 -0.42 -12.20
C ARG A 68 -5.70 -0.47 -13.35
N ALA A 69 -6.57 -1.49 -13.36
CA ALA A 69 -7.56 -1.65 -14.43
C ALA A 69 -8.72 -0.67 -14.33
N HIS A 70 -8.91 -0.02 -13.18
CA HIS A 70 -9.98 0.95 -12.95
C HIS A 70 -9.47 2.37 -13.28
N ALA A 71 -10.12 3.04 -14.22
CA ALA A 71 -9.63 4.33 -14.73
C ALA A 71 -9.32 5.37 -13.66
N PRO A 72 -10.21 5.63 -12.67
CA PRO A 72 -9.92 6.63 -11.63
C PRO A 72 -8.70 6.31 -10.77
N THR A 73 -8.31 5.03 -10.64
CA THR A 73 -7.16 4.60 -9.83
C THR A 73 -5.97 4.14 -10.65
N ALA A 74 -6.04 4.26 -11.97
CA ALA A 74 -5.00 3.73 -12.86
C ALA A 74 -3.61 4.31 -12.59
N LYS A 75 -3.52 5.51 -12.05
CA LYS A 75 -2.25 6.19 -11.77
C LYS A 75 -1.94 6.36 -10.28
N VAL A 76 -2.79 5.84 -9.40
CA VAL A 76 -2.53 5.91 -7.96
C VAL A 76 -1.27 5.09 -7.64
N PRO A 77 -0.27 5.67 -6.96
CA PRO A 77 0.91 4.90 -6.61
C PRO A 77 0.57 3.76 -5.65
N VAL A 78 1.11 2.58 -5.94
CA VAL A 78 0.92 1.40 -5.09
C VAL A 78 2.29 0.87 -4.69
N VAL A 79 2.50 0.73 -3.38
CA VAL A 79 3.73 0.20 -2.81
C VAL A 79 3.48 -1.23 -2.35
N ALA A 80 4.31 -2.16 -2.83
CA ALA A 80 4.28 -3.54 -2.33
C ALA A 80 4.92 -3.58 -0.94
N PHE A 81 4.25 -4.21 0.01
CA PHE A 81 4.68 -4.26 1.40
C PHE A 81 4.63 -5.70 1.89
N THR A 82 5.80 -6.33 2.12
CA THR A 82 5.84 -7.76 2.40
C THR A 82 6.94 -8.16 3.40
N ALA A 83 6.64 -9.19 4.19
CA ALA A 83 7.52 -9.68 5.25
C ALA A 83 8.64 -10.59 4.73
N SER A 84 8.38 -11.35 3.70
CA SER A 84 9.32 -12.37 3.21
C SER A 84 9.37 -12.33 1.71
N VAL A 85 10.56 -12.14 1.16
CA VAL A 85 10.73 -11.97 -0.27
C VAL A 85 11.89 -12.80 -0.76
N THR A 86 11.60 -13.81 -1.56
CA THR A 86 12.61 -14.52 -2.33
C THR A 86 12.98 -13.69 -3.55
N ALA A 87 14.06 -14.03 -4.23
CA ALA A 87 14.43 -13.37 -5.48
C ALA A 87 13.31 -13.49 -6.52
N ASN A 88 12.61 -14.61 -6.51
CA ASN A 88 11.46 -14.87 -7.39
C ASN A 88 10.30 -13.91 -7.11
N ASP A 89 9.98 -13.73 -5.84
CA ASP A 89 8.91 -12.83 -5.42
C ASP A 89 9.22 -11.40 -5.81
N ARG A 90 10.45 -10.96 -5.62
CA ARG A 90 10.89 -9.62 -6.01
C ARG A 90 10.75 -9.40 -7.51
N SER A 91 11.10 -10.39 -8.31
CA SER A 91 10.97 -10.32 -9.75
C SER A 91 9.51 -10.18 -10.15
N ARG A 92 8.62 -10.98 -9.56
CA ARG A 92 7.18 -10.93 -9.84
C ARG A 92 6.58 -9.57 -9.45
N ILE A 93 6.96 -9.04 -8.31
CA ILE A 93 6.49 -7.74 -7.82
C ILE A 93 6.97 -6.62 -8.76
N GLY A 94 8.24 -6.66 -9.15
CA GLY A 94 8.79 -5.68 -10.09
C GLY A 94 8.10 -5.75 -11.45
N ASP A 95 7.91 -6.95 -11.96
CA ASP A 95 7.26 -7.17 -13.27
C ASP A 95 5.79 -6.75 -13.25
N ALA A 96 5.13 -6.81 -12.10
CA ALA A 96 3.73 -6.39 -11.98
C ALA A 96 3.55 -4.88 -12.14
N GLY A 97 4.60 -4.10 -11.86
CA GLY A 97 4.58 -2.65 -12.06
C GLY A 97 4.30 -1.82 -10.81
N PHE A 98 4.54 -2.37 -9.62
CA PHE A 98 4.45 -1.60 -8.39
C PHE A 98 5.40 -0.41 -8.43
N ASP A 99 4.98 0.69 -7.83
CA ASP A 99 5.78 1.93 -7.83
C ASP A 99 6.96 1.89 -6.88
N ALA A 100 6.88 1.06 -5.84
CA ALA A 100 7.98 0.85 -4.90
C ALA A 100 7.75 -0.44 -4.12
N PHE A 101 8.76 -0.84 -3.39
CA PHE A 101 8.76 -2.05 -2.60
C PHE A 101 9.30 -1.73 -1.20
N LEU A 102 8.59 -2.15 -0.17
CA LEU A 102 9.03 -2.02 1.22
C LEU A 102 8.98 -3.38 1.89
N GLY A 103 10.05 -3.73 2.60
CA GLY A 103 10.10 -4.95 3.39
C GLY A 103 9.52 -4.74 4.78
N LYS A 104 9.15 -5.84 5.42
CA LYS A 104 8.79 -5.88 6.84
C LYS A 104 9.96 -6.48 7.61
N PRO A 105 10.23 -6.06 8.83
CA PRO A 105 9.52 -5.04 9.59
C PRO A 105 9.75 -3.64 9.03
N ILE A 106 8.85 -2.72 9.37
CA ILE A 106 8.92 -1.32 8.90
C ILE A 106 10.24 -0.69 9.35
N GLN A 107 10.96 -0.12 8.38
CA GLN A 107 12.11 0.73 8.62
C GLN A 107 11.60 2.17 8.52
N LEU A 108 11.49 2.85 9.64
CA LEU A 108 10.79 4.13 9.73
C LEU A 108 11.24 5.15 8.70
N LYS A 109 12.54 5.34 8.56
CA LYS A 109 13.09 6.33 7.63
C LYS A 109 12.73 6.02 6.19
N GLU A 110 12.97 4.78 5.75
CA GLU A 110 12.67 4.33 4.39
C GLU A 110 11.18 4.39 4.10
N PHE A 111 10.36 3.97 5.07
CA PHE A 111 8.91 3.99 4.96
C PHE A 111 8.40 5.41 4.72
N LEU A 112 8.82 6.36 5.55
CA LEU A 112 8.38 7.75 5.43
C LEU A 112 8.91 8.42 4.17
N GLU A 113 10.15 8.14 3.78
CA GLU A 113 10.71 8.68 2.54
C GLU A 113 9.92 8.20 1.32
N THR A 114 9.58 6.91 1.29
CA THR A 114 8.82 6.32 0.18
C THR A 114 7.43 6.93 0.10
N VAL A 115 6.73 7.01 1.22
CA VAL A 115 5.38 7.59 1.27
C VAL A 115 5.41 9.05 0.81
N ARG A 116 6.36 9.83 1.34
CA ARG A 116 6.46 11.24 0.99
C ARG A 116 6.78 11.45 -0.48
N ARG A 117 7.67 10.64 -1.02
CA ARG A 117 8.05 10.70 -2.43
C ARG A 117 6.88 10.41 -3.37
N LEU A 118 6.06 9.43 -3.04
CA LEU A 118 4.98 8.98 -3.91
C LEU A 118 3.65 9.69 -3.66
N ALA A 119 3.29 9.92 -2.41
CA ALA A 119 2.03 10.58 -2.07
C ALA A 119 2.15 12.10 -1.95
N GLY A 120 3.36 12.60 -1.70
CA GLY A 120 3.60 14.00 -1.41
C GLY A 120 3.54 14.29 0.09
N GLU A 121 3.75 15.54 0.47
CA GLU A 121 3.69 15.96 1.85
C GLU A 121 2.26 15.81 2.39
N PRO A 122 2.10 15.46 3.68
CA PRO A 122 0.77 15.12 4.22
C PRO A 122 -0.18 16.30 4.33
N GLY A 123 0.34 17.46 4.61
CA GLY A 123 -0.48 18.61 4.88
C GLY A 123 -0.80 19.41 3.65
N ALA A 124 -1.70 20.31 3.74
CA ALA A 124 -1.87 21.37 2.76
C ALA A 124 -2.64 22.48 3.30
#